data_6f1c81a279980c154d70f2ef8c2d9a6b
#
_entry.id   6f1c81a279980c154d70f2ef8c2d9a6b
#
_cell.length_a   1.000
_cell.length_b   1.000
_cell.length_c   1.000
_cell.angle_alpha   90.00
_cell.angle_beta   90.00
_cell.angle_gamma   90.00
#
_symmetry.space_group_name_H-M   'P 1'
#
loop_
_entity.id
_entity.type
_entity.pdbx_description
1 polymer ?
#
loop_
_entity_poly.entity_id
_entity_poly.type
_entity_poly.pdbx_seq_one_letter_code
_entity_poly.pdbx_strand_id
1 'polypeptide(L)'
;VMEFIDAAKLLQKRFIGKVKFILAGDCDKENLAGLGEEKLRSLLVDDYIEWIGYQAQMFPIYTDSDIVVLPSYREGLPKSLIEACAVGRPIVTTDVPGCRECVKSGYNGYLVPAKDSRALADAIGLLIEDDAKRKEFGRNSRLLAEEEFSIDKVVRQTFDIYQSIIRIS
;
A
#
# COMPACT_ATOMS: atom_id res chain seq x y z
N VAL A 1 -2.78 -3.19 -10.52
CA VAL A 1 -3.70 -2.08 -10.87
C VAL A 1 -5.11 -2.61 -11.12
N MET A 2 -5.27 -3.65 -11.92
CA MET A 2 -6.61 -4.20 -12.23
C MET A 2 -7.37 -4.60 -10.99
N GLU A 3 -6.75 -5.32 -10.06
CA GLU A 3 -7.36 -5.75 -8.81
C GLU A 3 -7.86 -4.58 -7.96
N PHE A 4 -7.13 -3.46 -7.96
CA PHE A 4 -7.54 -2.24 -7.27
C PHE A 4 -8.80 -1.64 -7.91
N ILE A 5 -8.82 -1.51 -9.24
CA ILE A 5 -9.95 -0.99 -10.00
C ILE A 5 -11.20 -1.88 -9.80
N ASP A 6 -11.03 -3.20 -9.89
CA ASP A 6 -12.12 -4.15 -9.72
C ASP A 6 -12.64 -4.14 -8.28
N ALA A 7 -11.76 -4.09 -7.28
CA ALA A 7 -12.14 -3.95 -5.87
C ALA A 7 -12.90 -2.65 -5.61
N ALA A 8 -12.42 -1.53 -6.17
CA ALA A 8 -13.10 -0.23 -6.06
C ALA A 8 -14.51 -0.27 -6.67
N LYS A 9 -14.70 -0.91 -7.82
CA LYS A 9 -16.01 -1.10 -8.44
C LYS A 9 -16.96 -1.95 -7.59
N LEU A 10 -16.45 -2.98 -6.92
CA LEU A 10 -17.25 -3.78 -5.99
C LEU A 10 -17.71 -2.96 -4.78
N LEU A 11 -16.82 -2.10 -4.25
CA LEU A 11 -17.09 -1.26 -3.09
C LEU A 11 -17.95 -0.05 -3.42
N GLN A 12 -17.92 0.46 -4.65
CA GLN A 12 -18.74 1.59 -5.09
C GLN A 12 -20.21 1.36 -4.79
N LYS A 13 -20.71 0.17 -5.08
CA LYS A 13 -22.12 -0.19 -4.86
C LYS A 13 -22.52 -0.17 -3.38
N ARG A 14 -21.57 -0.46 -2.50
CA ARG A 14 -21.77 -0.56 -1.04
C ARG A 14 -21.60 0.80 -0.34
N PHE A 15 -20.73 1.65 -0.86
CA PHE A 15 -20.31 2.90 -0.22
C PHE A 15 -20.52 4.14 -1.11
N ILE A 16 -21.64 4.18 -1.85
CA ILE A 16 -21.95 5.29 -2.78
C ILE A 16 -21.83 6.65 -2.06
N GLY A 17 -21.01 7.54 -2.62
CA GLY A 17 -20.83 8.91 -2.13
C GLY A 17 -20.07 9.04 -0.80
N LYS A 18 -19.57 7.93 -0.22
CA LYS A 18 -18.87 7.93 1.08
C LYS A 18 -17.36 7.71 0.97
N VAL A 19 -16.91 7.16 -0.15
CA VAL A 19 -15.51 6.77 -0.36
C VAL A 19 -15.05 7.22 -1.73
N LYS A 20 -13.83 7.71 -1.82
CA LYS A 20 -13.12 8.04 -3.06
C LYS A 20 -11.88 7.16 -3.16
N PHE A 21 -11.63 6.60 -4.32
CA PHE A 21 -10.41 5.86 -4.60
C PHE A 21 -9.45 6.72 -5.39
N ILE A 22 -8.19 6.77 -4.95
CA ILE A 22 -7.12 7.51 -5.61
C ILE A 22 -6.10 6.50 -6.12
N LEU A 23 -5.82 6.54 -7.41
CA LEU A 23 -4.76 5.78 -8.05
C LEU A 23 -3.59 6.71 -8.32
N ALA A 24 -2.50 6.54 -7.60
CA ALA A 24 -1.26 7.28 -7.79
C ALA A 24 -0.23 6.42 -8.53
N GLY A 25 0.46 6.98 -9.49
CA GLY A 25 1.48 6.33 -10.28
C GLY A 25 1.35 6.61 -11.77
N ASP A 26 2.44 6.44 -12.49
CA ASP A 26 2.46 6.61 -13.95
C ASP A 26 2.21 5.28 -14.65
N CYS A 27 1.84 5.36 -15.93
CA CYS A 27 1.83 4.21 -16.83
C CYS A 27 3.26 3.94 -17.31
N ASP A 28 3.77 2.75 -17.01
CA ASP A 28 5.06 2.31 -17.52
C ASP A 28 4.97 2.06 -19.03
N LYS A 29 5.45 3.04 -19.81
CA LYS A 29 5.42 3.01 -21.28
C LYS A 29 6.34 1.95 -21.87
N GLU A 30 7.34 1.48 -21.13
CA GLU A 30 8.31 0.48 -21.55
C GLU A 30 7.86 -0.95 -21.19
N ASN A 31 6.90 -1.09 -20.30
CA ASN A 31 6.40 -2.39 -19.87
C ASN A 31 5.27 -2.89 -20.79
N LEU A 32 5.60 -3.78 -21.71
CA LEU A 32 4.65 -4.41 -22.64
C LEU A 32 3.49 -5.16 -21.92
N ALA A 33 3.67 -5.55 -20.66
CA ALA A 33 2.64 -6.15 -19.81
C ALA A 33 1.88 -5.11 -18.98
N GLY A 34 2.28 -3.84 -19.03
CA GLY A 34 1.64 -2.71 -18.33
C GLY A 34 0.31 -2.30 -18.98
N LEU A 35 -0.56 -1.70 -18.17
CA LEU A 35 -1.75 -1.05 -18.70
C LEU A 35 -1.33 0.26 -19.39
N GLY A 36 -1.57 0.34 -20.70
CA GLY A 36 -1.38 1.61 -21.42
C GLY A 36 -2.35 2.67 -20.91
N GLU A 37 -1.96 3.95 -21.02
CA GLU A 37 -2.73 5.09 -20.53
C GLU A 37 -4.17 5.14 -21.09
N GLU A 38 -4.35 4.88 -22.37
CA GLU A 38 -5.65 4.87 -23.04
C GLU A 38 -6.60 3.84 -22.42
N LYS A 39 -6.07 2.63 -22.17
CA LYS A 39 -6.83 1.56 -21.54
C LYS A 39 -7.14 1.88 -20.08
N LEU A 40 -6.18 2.45 -19.34
CA LEU A 40 -6.42 2.88 -17.97
C LEU A 40 -7.55 3.92 -17.94
N ARG A 41 -7.49 4.95 -18.75
CA ARG A 41 -8.54 5.97 -18.84
C ARG A 41 -9.91 5.39 -19.21
N SER A 42 -9.96 4.41 -20.09
CA SER A 42 -11.23 3.73 -20.45
C SER A 42 -11.83 2.89 -19.30
N LEU A 43 -11.04 2.49 -18.33
CA LEU A 43 -11.48 1.75 -17.14
C LEU A 43 -11.95 2.66 -16.00
N LEU A 44 -11.55 3.94 -16.02
CA LEU A 44 -11.83 4.95 -14.99
C LEU A 44 -12.96 5.88 -15.42
N VAL A 45 -14.01 5.35 -16.07
CA VAL A 45 -15.11 6.13 -16.64
C VAL A 45 -15.99 6.80 -15.59
N ASP A 46 -15.96 6.32 -14.35
CA ASP A 46 -16.75 6.82 -13.23
C ASP A 46 -15.89 7.73 -12.32
N ASP A 47 -16.44 8.82 -11.83
CA ASP A 47 -15.81 9.78 -10.89
C ASP A 47 -15.41 9.16 -9.53
N TYR A 48 -15.59 7.86 -9.38
CA TYR A 48 -15.33 7.12 -8.16
C TYR A 48 -13.85 6.78 -7.94
N ILE A 49 -13.09 6.65 -9.03
CA ILE A 49 -11.64 6.42 -9.01
C ILE A 49 -10.97 7.57 -9.73
N GLU A 50 -10.16 8.33 -9.01
CA GLU A 50 -9.33 9.38 -9.57
C GLU A 50 -7.92 8.88 -9.82
N TRP A 51 -7.45 8.96 -11.06
CA TRP A 51 -6.04 8.74 -11.37
C TRP A 51 -5.30 10.07 -11.40
N ILE A 52 -4.35 10.23 -10.49
CA ILE A 52 -3.59 11.46 -10.29
C ILE A 52 -2.20 11.44 -10.96
N GLY A 53 -1.86 10.36 -11.70
CA GLY A 53 -0.58 10.22 -12.38
C GLY A 53 0.62 10.09 -11.43
N TYR A 54 1.82 10.35 -11.97
CA TYR A 54 3.04 10.35 -11.17
C TYR A 54 3.05 11.51 -10.17
N GLN A 55 3.43 11.19 -8.94
CA GLN A 55 3.58 12.15 -7.85
C GLN A 55 5.01 12.13 -7.32
N ALA A 56 5.71 13.25 -7.44
CA ALA A 56 7.08 13.39 -6.92
C ALA A 56 7.13 13.37 -5.38
N GLN A 57 6.03 13.77 -4.73
CA GLN A 57 5.88 13.79 -3.28
C GLN A 57 4.60 13.04 -2.90
N MET A 58 4.79 11.86 -2.30
CA MET A 58 3.66 11.02 -1.87
C MET A 58 3.16 11.35 -0.47
N PHE A 59 3.94 12.06 0.34
CA PHE A 59 3.59 12.37 1.74
C PHE A 59 2.21 13.03 1.91
N PRO A 60 1.86 14.09 1.16
CA PRO A 60 0.51 14.69 1.27
C PRO A 60 -0.61 13.70 0.94
N ILE A 61 -0.40 12.85 -0.08
CA ILE A 61 -1.40 11.87 -0.51
C ILE A 61 -1.63 10.81 0.58
N TYR A 62 -0.56 10.33 1.20
CA TYR A 62 -0.71 9.40 2.32
C TYR A 62 -1.38 10.05 3.53
N THR A 63 -1.06 11.31 3.84
CA THR A 63 -1.67 12.01 4.99
C THR A 63 -3.15 12.31 4.77
N ASP A 64 -3.58 12.49 3.54
CA ASP A 64 -4.98 12.75 3.18
C ASP A 64 -5.78 11.45 2.93
N SER A 65 -5.12 10.30 2.91
CA SER A 65 -5.75 9.00 2.72
C SER A 65 -6.10 8.34 4.05
N ASP A 66 -7.23 7.64 4.14
CA ASP A 66 -7.61 6.83 5.30
C ASP A 66 -7.02 5.43 5.28
N ILE A 67 -6.79 4.87 4.10
CA ILE A 67 -6.30 3.50 3.88
C ILE A 67 -5.34 3.52 2.70
N VAL A 68 -4.19 2.86 2.83
CA VAL A 68 -3.25 2.65 1.72
C VAL A 68 -3.37 1.22 1.19
N VAL A 69 -3.45 1.09 -0.14
CA VAL A 69 -3.67 -0.19 -0.82
C VAL A 69 -2.57 -0.43 -1.84
N LEU A 70 -1.90 -1.60 -1.76
CA LEU A 70 -0.89 -2.02 -2.74
C LEU A 70 -1.14 -3.48 -3.17
N PRO A 71 -1.92 -3.75 -4.23
CA PRO A 71 -2.19 -5.11 -4.69
C PRO A 71 -1.09 -5.61 -5.65
N SER A 72 0.11 -5.79 -5.13
CA SER A 72 1.27 -6.19 -5.93
C SER A 72 1.39 -7.71 -6.08
N TYR A 73 1.99 -8.18 -7.16
CA TYR A 73 2.27 -9.60 -7.37
C TYR A 73 3.65 -10.01 -6.89
N ARG A 74 4.56 -9.07 -6.82
CA ARG A 74 5.95 -9.29 -6.41
C ARG A 74 6.55 -7.98 -5.95
N GLU A 75 7.13 -7.99 -4.75
CA GLU A 75 7.86 -6.87 -4.17
C GLU A 75 9.14 -7.37 -3.49
N GLY A 76 10.17 -6.52 -3.50
CA GLY A 76 11.32 -6.71 -2.64
C GLY A 76 11.00 -6.20 -1.23
N LEU A 77 11.07 -4.89 -1.05
CA LEU A 77 10.58 -4.16 0.13
C LEU A 77 9.93 -2.86 -0.37
N PRO A 78 8.59 -2.79 -0.47
CA PRO A 78 7.92 -1.68 -1.13
C PRO A 78 8.02 -0.39 -0.32
N LYS A 79 8.73 0.60 -0.87
CA LYS A 79 8.92 1.93 -0.28
C LYS A 79 7.57 2.58 0.06
N SER A 80 6.57 2.43 -0.81
CA SER A 80 5.22 2.96 -0.61
C SER A 80 4.55 2.45 0.67
N LEU A 81 4.76 1.18 1.04
CA LEU A 81 4.22 0.63 2.28
C LEU A 81 4.99 1.11 3.51
N ILE A 82 6.32 1.26 3.40
CA ILE A 82 7.14 1.85 4.48
C ILE A 82 6.69 3.29 4.74
N GLU A 83 6.49 4.07 3.69
CA GLU A 83 6.01 5.46 3.78
C GLU A 83 4.59 5.52 4.38
N ALA A 84 3.69 4.62 3.98
CA ALA A 84 2.36 4.49 4.57
C ALA A 84 2.42 4.15 6.07
N CYS A 85 3.30 3.24 6.47
CA CYS A 85 3.57 2.95 7.88
C CYS A 85 4.08 4.18 8.61
N ALA A 86 5.05 4.91 8.04
CA ALA A 86 5.64 6.09 8.66
C ALA A 86 4.64 7.22 8.89
N VAL A 87 3.62 7.37 8.04
CA VAL A 87 2.52 8.35 8.25
C VAL A 87 1.35 7.78 9.05
N GLY A 88 1.46 6.56 9.56
CA GLY A 88 0.46 5.95 10.42
C GLY A 88 -0.85 5.60 9.70
N ARG A 89 -0.76 5.03 8.49
CA ARG A 89 -1.95 4.57 7.75
C ARG A 89 -2.12 3.06 7.85
N PRO A 90 -3.36 2.57 8.02
CA PRO A 90 -3.66 1.15 7.87
C PRO A 90 -3.46 0.73 6.41
N ILE A 91 -3.01 -0.51 6.21
CA ILE A 91 -2.61 -0.99 4.90
C ILE A 91 -3.41 -2.22 4.51
N VAL A 92 -3.82 -2.30 3.24
CA VAL A 92 -4.29 -3.54 2.63
C VAL A 92 -3.37 -3.88 1.46
N THR A 93 -2.73 -5.04 1.52
CA THR A 93 -1.77 -5.47 0.50
C THR A 93 -1.85 -6.98 0.27
N THR A 94 -1.15 -7.44 -0.75
CA THR A 94 -1.10 -8.87 -1.10
C THR A 94 -0.12 -9.64 -0.23
N ASP A 95 -0.43 -10.92 -0.01
CA ASP A 95 0.39 -11.85 0.75
C ASP A 95 1.58 -12.37 -0.07
N VAL A 96 2.53 -11.44 -0.36
CA VAL A 96 3.78 -11.71 -1.07
C VAL A 96 4.98 -11.29 -0.20
N PRO A 97 6.20 -11.84 -0.43
CA PRO A 97 7.33 -11.69 0.49
C PRO A 97 7.58 -10.25 0.97
N GLY A 98 7.84 -9.31 0.08
CA GLY A 98 8.16 -7.92 0.49
C GLY A 98 7.00 -7.19 1.18
N CYS A 99 5.75 -7.53 0.86
CA CYS A 99 4.58 -6.95 1.53
C CYS A 99 4.43 -7.46 2.97
N ARG A 100 4.77 -8.74 3.23
CA ARG A 100 4.75 -9.32 4.58
C ARG A 100 5.72 -8.65 5.54
N GLU A 101 6.80 -8.08 5.04
CA GLU A 101 7.75 -7.34 5.87
C GLU A 101 7.15 -6.02 6.40
N CYS A 102 6.24 -5.42 5.63
CA CYS A 102 5.61 -4.15 5.99
C CYS A 102 4.27 -4.32 6.71
N VAL A 103 3.59 -5.47 6.56
CA VAL A 103 2.23 -5.67 7.08
C VAL A 103 2.13 -6.97 7.87
N LYS A 104 1.74 -6.82 9.15
CA LYS A 104 1.33 -7.92 10.02
C LYS A 104 -0.20 -7.96 10.01
N SER A 105 -0.79 -9.00 9.40
CA SER A 105 -2.24 -9.09 9.22
C SER A 105 -2.99 -9.09 10.56
N GLY A 106 -4.01 -8.24 10.67
CA GLY A 106 -4.76 -8.03 11.92
C GLY A 106 -4.10 -7.11 12.94
N TYR A 107 -2.89 -6.58 12.66
CA TYR A 107 -2.18 -5.65 13.53
C TYR A 107 -2.10 -4.24 12.94
N ASN A 108 -1.54 -4.06 11.74
CA ASN A 108 -1.44 -2.76 11.08
C ASN A 108 -2.09 -2.75 9.68
N GLY A 109 -2.74 -3.83 9.30
CA GLY A 109 -3.40 -3.97 8.01
C GLY A 109 -3.91 -5.36 7.74
N TYR A 110 -4.20 -5.65 6.49
CA TYR A 110 -4.60 -6.96 6.02
C TYR A 110 -3.75 -7.43 4.84
N LEU A 111 -3.41 -8.73 4.86
CA LEU A 111 -2.79 -9.44 3.76
C LEU A 111 -3.87 -10.26 3.04
N VAL A 112 -3.96 -10.10 1.72
CA VAL A 112 -4.92 -10.82 0.88
C VAL A 112 -4.21 -11.63 -0.22
N PRO A 113 -4.82 -12.68 -0.77
CA PRO A 113 -4.24 -13.41 -1.90
C PRO A 113 -3.98 -12.48 -3.09
N ALA A 114 -2.85 -12.69 -3.78
CA ALA A 114 -2.57 -11.98 -5.02
C ALA A 114 -3.60 -12.38 -6.11
N LYS A 115 -3.94 -11.43 -6.98
CA LYS A 115 -4.93 -11.61 -8.07
C LYS A 115 -6.37 -11.88 -7.60
N ASP A 116 -6.70 -11.51 -6.36
CA ASP A 116 -8.04 -11.66 -5.80
C ASP A 116 -8.63 -10.30 -5.45
N SER A 117 -9.32 -9.70 -6.42
CA SER A 117 -9.99 -8.40 -6.26
C SER A 117 -11.13 -8.45 -5.25
N ARG A 118 -11.75 -9.62 -5.03
CA ARG A 118 -12.83 -9.78 -4.06
C ARG A 118 -12.30 -9.77 -2.64
N ALA A 119 -11.27 -10.58 -2.36
CA ALA A 119 -10.59 -10.55 -1.06
C ALA A 119 -10.03 -9.16 -0.75
N LEU A 120 -9.50 -8.46 -1.76
CA LEU A 120 -9.03 -7.08 -1.63
C LEU A 120 -10.18 -6.13 -1.25
N ALA A 121 -11.32 -6.23 -1.94
CA ALA A 121 -12.51 -5.43 -1.65
C ALA A 121 -13.04 -5.70 -0.23
N ASP A 122 -13.14 -6.97 0.16
CA ASP A 122 -13.63 -7.34 1.49
C ASP A 122 -12.73 -6.77 2.59
N ALA A 123 -11.41 -6.89 2.46
CA ALA A 123 -10.45 -6.33 3.42
C ALA A 123 -10.50 -4.79 3.50
N ILE A 124 -10.62 -4.10 2.37
CA ILE A 124 -10.81 -2.64 2.34
C ILE A 124 -12.16 -2.29 2.99
N GLY A 125 -13.23 -3.02 2.67
CA GLY A 125 -14.56 -2.82 3.23
C GLY A 125 -14.60 -2.90 4.75
N LEU A 126 -13.89 -3.86 5.36
CA LEU A 126 -13.76 -3.97 6.81
C LEU A 126 -13.16 -2.70 7.44
N LEU A 127 -12.16 -2.12 6.78
CA LEU A 127 -11.53 -0.89 7.28
C LEU A 127 -12.40 0.36 7.02
N ILE A 128 -13.19 0.39 5.94
CA ILE A 128 -14.13 1.50 5.70
C ILE A 128 -15.20 1.54 6.80
N GLU A 129 -15.69 0.40 7.26
CA GLU A 129 -16.78 0.29 8.22
C GLU A 129 -16.33 0.49 9.67
N ASP A 130 -15.06 0.26 9.99
CA ASP A 130 -14.54 0.29 11.37
C ASP A 130 -13.49 1.40 11.55
N ASP A 131 -13.96 2.60 11.95
CA ASP A 131 -13.09 3.75 12.22
C ASP A 131 -12.13 3.50 13.40
N ALA A 132 -12.58 2.77 14.42
CA ALA A 132 -11.73 2.43 15.56
C ALA A 132 -10.56 1.54 15.14
N LYS A 133 -10.83 0.56 14.30
CA LYS A 133 -9.81 -0.32 13.74
C LYS A 133 -8.86 0.41 12.78
N ARG A 134 -9.37 1.32 11.95
CA ARG A 134 -8.48 2.17 11.12
C ARG A 134 -7.49 2.95 11.98
N LYS A 135 -7.96 3.57 13.06
CA LYS A 135 -7.11 4.32 13.98
C LYS A 135 -6.12 3.43 14.74
N GLU A 136 -6.55 2.25 15.15
CA GLU A 136 -5.69 1.26 15.80
C GLU A 136 -4.58 0.80 14.86
N PHE A 137 -4.92 0.33 13.65
CA PHE A 137 -3.97 -0.12 12.66
C PHE A 137 -3.02 0.99 12.21
N GLY A 138 -3.51 2.23 12.11
CA GLY A 138 -2.68 3.39 11.80
C GLY A 138 -1.62 3.63 12.89
N ARG A 139 -1.97 3.59 14.18
CA ARG A 139 -1.00 3.69 15.28
C ARG A 139 0.03 2.56 15.22
N ASN A 140 -0.43 1.35 14.97
CA ASN A 140 0.43 0.18 14.88
C ASN A 140 1.38 0.24 13.67
N SER A 141 0.92 0.79 12.54
CA SER A 141 1.77 1.08 11.38
C SER A 141 2.91 2.03 11.75
N ARG A 142 2.59 3.11 12.48
CA ARG A 142 3.60 4.08 12.92
C ARG A 142 4.62 3.44 13.85
N LEU A 143 4.19 2.67 14.83
CA LEU A 143 5.09 1.93 15.73
C LEU A 143 6.01 0.97 14.96
N LEU A 144 5.45 0.21 14.01
CA LEU A 144 6.23 -0.69 13.18
C LEU A 144 7.29 0.06 12.36
N ALA A 145 6.95 1.23 11.81
CA ALA A 145 7.89 2.05 11.06
C ALA A 145 9.06 2.55 11.93
N GLU A 146 8.77 2.98 13.15
CA GLU A 146 9.80 3.43 14.10
C GLU A 146 10.72 2.29 14.55
N GLU A 147 10.14 1.12 14.80
CA GLU A 147 10.86 -0.05 15.29
C GLU A 147 11.68 -0.74 14.20
N GLU A 148 11.14 -0.87 12.97
CA GLU A 148 11.74 -1.72 11.95
C GLU A 148 12.41 -0.95 10.79
N PHE A 149 11.90 0.25 10.45
CA PHE A 149 12.30 0.96 9.23
C PHE A 149 13.00 2.29 9.49
N SER A 150 13.34 2.62 10.75
CA SER A 150 14.07 3.85 11.05
C SER A 150 15.47 3.84 10.45
N ILE A 151 15.92 4.97 9.93
CA ILE A 151 17.26 5.13 9.36
C ILE A 151 18.34 4.74 10.38
N ASP A 152 18.16 5.12 11.64
CA ASP A 152 19.13 4.81 12.71
C ASP A 152 19.30 3.31 12.90
N LYS A 153 18.21 2.53 12.82
CA LYS A 153 18.27 1.06 12.90
C LYS A 153 19.01 0.47 11.71
N VAL A 154 18.64 0.89 10.49
CA VAL A 154 19.28 0.42 9.25
C VAL A 154 20.77 0.73 9.25
N VAL A 155 21.16 1.96 9.60
CA VAL A 155 22.57 2.37 9.70
C VAL A 155 23.29 1.52 10.73
N ARG A 156 22.75 1.36 11.94
CA ARG A 156 23.37 0.54 13.00
C ARG A 156 23.59 -0.90 12.55
N GLN A 157 22.56 -1.55 12.02
CA GLN A 157 22.67 -2.92 11.52
C GLN A 157 23.72 -3.05 10.40
N THR A 158 23.81 -2.07 9.51
CA THR A 158 24.80 -2.04 8.43
C THR A 158 26.21 -1.93 9.00
N PHE A 159 26.44 -1.06 9.99
CA PHE A 159 27.72 -0.96 10.69
C PHE A 159 28.12 -2.23 11.42
N ASP A 160 27.18 -2.88 12.09
CA ASP A 160 27.43 -4.13 12.80
C ASP A 160 27.89 -5.25 11.84
N ILE A 161 27.27 -5.32 10.64
CA ILE A 161 27.69 -6.25 9.60
C ILE A 161 29.12 -5.95 9.13
N TYR A 162 29.43 -4.70 8.81
CA TYR A 162 30.79 -4.31 8.39
C TYR A 162 31.84 -4.63 9.46
N GLN A 163 31.54 -4.32 10.73
CA GLN A 163 32.46 -4.63 11.83
C GLN A 163 32.68 -6.13 12.00
N SER A 164 31.65 -6.95 11.79
CA SER A 164 31.78 -8.40 11.87
C SER A 164 32.73 -8.96 10.79
N ILE A 165 32.67 -8.40 9.57
CA ILE A 165 33.52 -8.82 8.45
C ILE A 165 34.98 -8.42 8.69
N ILE A 166 35.22 -7.20 9.17
CA ILE A 166 36.60 -6.68 9.42
C ILE A 166 37.30 -7.44 10.56
N ARG A 167 36.54 -7.94 11.56
CA ARG A 167 37.11 -8.72 12.67
C ARG A 167 37.49 -10.16 12.30
N ILE A 168 37.05 -10.65 11.17
CA ILE A 168 37.35 -12.00 10.65
C ILE A 168 38.63 -11.97 9.76
N SER A 169 39.10 -10.79 9.38
CA SER A 169 40.35 -10.56 8.61
C SER A 169 41.52 -10.30 9.52
#